data_21e2fba7b0e43ce2808460e2abf41017
#
_entry.id   21e2fba7b0e43ce2808460e2abf41017
#
_cell.length_a   1.000
_cell.length_b   1.000
_cell.length_c   1.000
_cell.angle_alpha   90.00
_cell.angle_beta   90.00
_cell.angle_gamma   90.00
#
_symmetry.space_group_name_H-M   'P 1'
#
loop_
_entity.id
_entity.type
_entity.pdbx_description
1 polymer ?
#
loop_
_entity_poly.entity_id
_entity_poly.type
_entity_poly.pdbx_seq_one_letter_code
_entity_poly.pdbx_strand_id
1 'polypeptide(L)'
;AAIASQLRQIVRSPRALFFQTPTHRGQADAQRWLLGSLVAVGFAAAWIVPGFYLVDYLADHSASLEISWRTFWGAVMMAIVWAGMGLMMVGIETAGVAAFSRMKGFPVPFAASAKVTAFAAPLLLAWVFLGGLQIVLINHFNPVLSTHLSLRAYQVVLALSLGIAHIGGLLWFELTVYRGVRAIQYANK
;
A
#
# COMPACT_ATOMS: atom_id res chain seq x y z
N ALA A 1 -1.90 -19.12 -0.32
CA ALA A 1 -3.21 -19.38 0.33
C ALA A 1 -3.38 -18.54 1.61
N ALA A 2 -2.41 -18.45 2.53
CA ALA A 2 -2.53 -17.74 3.81
C ALA A 2 -2.72 -16.21 3.64
N ILE A 3 -1.96 -15.55 2.78
CA ILE A 3 -2.05 -14.09 2.56
C ILE A 3 -3.42 -13.71 1.98
N ALA A 4 -3.91 -14.46 0.99
CA ALA A 4 -5.21 -14.19 0.37
C ALA A 4 -6.37 -14.39 1.35
N SER A 5 -6.32 -15.39 2.23
CA SER A 5 -7.33 -15.61 3.26
C SER A 5 -7.33 -14.49 4.29
N GLN A 6 -6.16 -13.98 4.68
CA GLN A 6 -6.07 -12.87 5.62
C GLN A 6 -6.45 -11.54 5.01
N LEU A 7 -6.09 -11.24 3.76
CA LEU A 7 -6.61 -10.07 3.05
C LEU A 7 -8.14 -10.10 2.99
N ARG A 8 -8.73 -11.26 2.68
CA ARG A 8 -10.18 -11.43 2.74
C ARG A 8 -10.75 -11.19 4.14
N GLN A 9 -10.06 -11.64 5.19
CA GLN A 9 -10.47 -11.44 6.57
C GLN A 9 -10.32 -9.98 7.01
N ILE A 10 -9.24 -9.28 6.62
CA ILE A 10 -9.06 -7.84 6.85
C ILE A 10 -10.22 -7.04 6.23
N VAL A 11 -10.65 -7.40 5.03
CA VAL A 11 -11.73 -6.70 4.32
C VAL A 11 -13.10 -7.02 4.93
N ARG A 12 -13.39 -8.31 5.21
CA ARG A 12 -14.73 -8.75 5.67
C ARG A 12 -14.98 -8.57 7.14
N SER A 13 -13.97 -8.81 7.98
CA SER A 13 -14.12 -8.79 9.43
C SER A 13 -12.82 -8.38 10.15
N PRO A 14 -12.35 -7.13 9.99
CA PRO A 14 -11.09 -6.69 10.58
C PRO A 14 -11.06 -6.85 12.10
N ARG A 15 -12.21 -6.67 12.77
CA ARG A 15 -12.30 -6.90 14.22
C ARG A 15 -11.98 -8.34 14.62
N ALA A 16 -12.52 -9.32 13.89
CA ALA A 16 -12.26 -10.73 14.18
C ALA A 16 -10.77 -11.08 14.03
N LEU A 17 -10.10 -10.52 13.02
CA LEU A 17 -8.66 -10.71 12.84
C LEU A 17 -7.85 -10.22 14.05
N PHE A 18 -8.14 -9.01 14.54
CA PHE A 18 -7.41 -8.43 15.66
C PHE A 18 -7.78 -9.07 17.00
N PHE A 19 -9.03 -9.54 17.19
CA PHE A 19 -9.44 -10.30 18.37
C PHE A 19 -8.88 -11.71 18.39
N GLN A 20 -8.80 -12.37 17.23
CA GLN A 20 -8.25 -13.73 17.10
C GLN A 20 -6.73 -13.75 17.07
N THR A 21 -6.09 -12.60 16.90
CA THR A 21 -4.64 -12.47 16.98
C THR A 21 -4.28 -12.31 18.46
N PRO A 22 -3.96 -13.41 19.20
CA PRO A 22 -3.68 -13.28 20.61
C PRO A 22 -2.50 -12.34 20.80
N THR A 23 -2.56 -11.53 21.85
CA THR A 23 -1.43 -10.74 22.34
C THR A 23 -0.16 -11.60 22.53
N HIS A 24 -0.30 -12.90 22.55
CA HIS A 24 0.73 -13.94 22.69
C HIS A 24 1.31 -14.47 21.36
N ARG A 25 0.74 -14.18 20.19
CA ARG A 25 1.44 -14.46 18.93
C ARG A 25 2.66 -13.55 18.87
N GLY A 26 3.84 -14.19 18.86
CA GLY A 26 5.10 -13.56 19.11
C GLY A 26 5.39 -12.39 18.16
N GLN A 27 6.27 -11.54 18.59
CA GLN A 27 6.83 -10.44 17.80
C GLN A 27 7.40 -10.95 16.47
N ALA A 28 7.89 -12.19 16.42
CA ALA A 28 8.38 -12.86 15.22
C ALA A 28 7.31 -13.01 14.12
N ASP A 29 6.04 -13.27 14.46
CA ASP A 29 4.99 -13.40 13.46
C ASP A 29 4.63 -12.04 12.85
N ALA A 30 4.56 -10.98 13.66
CA ALA A 30 4.34 -9.62 13.17
C ALA A 30 5.47 -9.16 12.24
N GLN A 31 6.72 -9.47 12.57
CA GLN A 31 7.87 -9.17 11.73
C GLN A 31 7.84 -9.93 10.40
N ARG A 32 7.50 -11.21 10.41
CA ARG A 32 7.34 -12.02 9.18
C ARG A 32 6.24 -11.47 8.29
N TRP A 33 5.13 -11.04 8.89
CA TRP A 33 4.02 -10.42 8.16
C TRP A 33 4.41 -9.09 7.55
N LEU A 34 5.08 -8.24 8.30
CA LEU A 34 5.59 -6.97 7.80
C LEU A 34 6.56 -7.19 6.64
N LEU A 35 7.56 -8.06 6.84
CA LEU A 35 8.55 -8.36 5.81
C LEU A 35 7.88 -8.94 4.56
N GLY A 36 6.98 -9.91 4.70
CA GLY A 36 6.25 -10.49 3.58
C GLY A 36 5.41 -9.46 2.84
N SER A 37 4.78 -8.53 3.56
CA SER A 37 4.00 -7.44 2.97
C SER A 37 4.89 -6.46 2.19
N LEU A 38 6.04 -6.07 2.75
CA LEU A 38 6.98 -5.16 2.09
C LEU A 38 7.61 -5.79 0.83
N VAL A 39 7.96 -7.08 0.90
CA VAL A 39 8.45 -7.83 -0.27
C VAL A 39 7.36 -7.87 -1.35
N ALA A 40 6.11 -8.16 -0.98
CA ALA A 40 5.00 -8.18 -1.92
C ALA A 40 4.69 -6.80 -2.50
N VAL A 41 4.79 -5.72 -1.71
CA VAL A 41 4.69 -4.32 -2.15
C VAL A 41 5.78 -4.00 -3.16
N GLY A 42 7.04 -4.34 -2.84
CA GLY A 42 8.16 -4.12 -3.75
C GLY A 42 8.01 -4.91 -5.06
N PHE A 43 7.59 -6.17 -4.97
CA PHE A 43 7.34 -7.00 -6.15
C PHE A 43 6.20 -6.44 -7.01
N ALA A 44 5.08 -6.04 -6.41
CA ALA A 44 3.97 -5.41 -7.14
C ALA A 44 4.41 -4.10 -7.82
N ALA A 45 5.19 -3.28 -7.12
CA ALA A 45 5.72 -2.03 -7.67
C ALA A 45 6.73 -2.26 -8.81
N ALA A 46 7.52 -3.34 -8.77
CA ALA A 46 8.43 -3.70 -9.85
C ALA A 46 7.72 -3.92 -11.19
N TRP A 47 6.46 -4.35 -11.16
CA TRP A 47 5.64 -4.56 -12.36
C TRP A 47 5.05 -3.29 -12.96
N ILE A 48 5.13 -2.15 -12.27
CA ILE A 48 4.63 -0.87 -12.83
C ILE A 48 5.40 -0.53 -14.11
N VAL A 49 6.73 -0.65 -14.10
CA VAL A 49 7.58 -0.30 -15.26
C VAL A 49 7.33 -1.24 -16.45
N PRO A 50 7.42 -2.58 -16.30
CA PRO A 50 7.03 -3.49 -17.37
C PRO A 50 5.58 -3.32 -17.84
N GLY A 51 4.68 -2.93 -16.92
CA GLY A 51 3.27 -2.66 -17.24
C GLY A 51 3.08 -1.54 -18.27
N PHE A 52 3.89 -0.48 -18.20
CA PHE A 52 3.89 0.57 -19.22
C PHE A 52 4.19 0.00 -20.61
N TYR A 53 5.31 -0.72 -20.74
CA TYR A 53 5.71 -1.29 -22.03
C TYR A 53 4.68 -2.30 -22.55
N LEU A 54 4.06 -3.07 -21.65
CA LEU A 54 3.01 -4.02 -22.05
C LEU A 54 1.77 -3.30 -22.58
N VAL A 55 1.34 -2.22 -21.92
CA VAL A 55 0.16 -1.45 -22.37
C VAL A 55 0.45 -0.79 -23.72
N ASP A 56 1.62 -0.19 -23.88
CA ASP A 56 2.01 0.43 -25.14
C ASP A 56 2.12 -0.61 -26.28
N TYR A 57 2.67 -1.79 -25.99
CA TYR A 57 2.74 -2.90 -26.95
C TYR A 57 1.35 -3.41 -27.37
N LEU A 58 0.41 -3.52 -26.41
CA LEU A 58 -0.94 -3.96 -26.72
C LEU A 58 -1.75 -2.90 -27.47
N ALA A 59 -1.46 -1.63 -27.25
CA ALA A 59 -2.12 -0.52 -27.93
C ALA A 59 -1.57 -0.26 -29.34
N ASP A 60 -0.28 -0.44 -29.52
CA ASP A 60 0.44 -0.22 -30.79
C ASP A 60 1.30 -1.47 -31.10
N HIS A 61 0.82 -2.32 -32.01
CA HIS A 61 1.54 -3.53 -32.43
C HIS A 61 2.87 -3.26 -33.13
N SER A 62 3.18 -1.98 -33.44
CA SER A 62 4.49 -1.57 -33.96
C SER A 62 5.53 -1.35 -32.86
N ALA A 63 5.10 -1.25 -31.58
CA ALA A 63 6.00 -1.11 -30.46
C ALA A 63 6.74 -2.44 -30.20
N SER A 64 8.05 -2.40 -30.13
CA SER A 64 8.86 -3.57 -29.74
C SER A 64 8.85 -3.75 -28.22
N LEU A 65 8.58 -4.96 -27.76
CA LEU A 65 8.69 -5.31 -26.34
C LEU A 65 10.17 -5.51 -25.98
N GLU A 66 10.93 -4.41 -25.97
CA GLU A 66 12.33 -4.44 -25.58
C GLU A 66 12.45 -4.37 -24.05
N ILE A 67 12.65 -5.52 -23.42
CA ILE A 67 13.11 -5.58 -22.03
C ILE A 67 14.59 -5.19 -22.02
N SER A 68 14.86 -3.90 -21.96
CA SER A 68 16.21 -3.38 -21.88
C SER A 68 16.78 -3.51 -20.44
N TRP A 69 18.10 -3.47 -20.32
CA TRP A 69 18.77 -3.38 -19.02
C TRP A 69 18.26 -2.19 -18.17
N ARG A 70 17.87 -1.09 -18.81
CA ARG A 70 17.26 0.07 -18.14
C ARG A 70 15.90 -0.26 -17.54
N THR A 71 15.07 -1.03 -18.24
CA THR A 71 13.76 -1.50 -17.73
C THR A 71 13.94 -2.36 -16.51
N PHE A 72 14.90 -3.27 -16.51
CA PHE A 72 15.22 -4.12 -15.36
C PHE A 72 15.62 -3.29 -14.14
N TRP A 73 16.57 -2.37 -14.28
CA TRP A 73 17.00 -1.50 -13.18
C TRP A 73 15.90 -0.55 -12.72
N GLY A 74 15.08 -0.03 -13.63
CA GLY A 74 13.89 0.75 -13.31
C GLY A 74 12.93 -0.04 -12.40
N ALA A 75 12.64 -1.28 -12.74
CA ALA A 75 11.80 -2.16 -11.93
C ALA A 75 12.41 -2.44 -10.54
N VAL A 76 13.70 -2.71 -10.46
CA VAL A 76 14.41 -2.92 -9.19
C VAL A 76 14.36 -1.67 -8.32
N MET A 77 14.62 -0.49 -8.88
CA MET A 77 14.55 0.78 -8.15
C MET A 77 13.14 1.08 -7.66
N MET A 78 12.12 0.84 -8.48
CA MET A 78 10.71 0.98 -8.07
C MET A 78 10.37 0.04 -6.91
N ALA A 79 10.82 -1.21 -6.97
CA ALA A 79 10.62 -2.16 -5.87
C ALA A 79 11.22 -1.65 -4.55
N ILE A 80 12.46 -1.16 -4.58
CA ILE A 80 13.18 -0.66 -3.40
C ILE A 80 12.48 0.59 -2.84
N VAL A 81 12.15 1.56 -3.70
CA VAL A 81 11.52 2.82 -3.29
C VAL A 81 10.17 2.56 -2.64
N TRP A 82 9.31 1.76 -3.27
CA TRP A 82 7.97 1.47 -2.75
C TRP A 82 8.00 0.62 -1.47
N ALA A 83 8.90 -0.36 -1.38
CA ALA A 83 9.08 -1.12 -0.14
C ALA A 83 9.59 -0.21 1.00
N GLY A 84 10.54 0.68 0.70
CA GLY A 84 11.04 1.68 1.65
C GLY A 84 9.96 2.67 2.11
N MET A 85 9.15 3.18 1.18
CA MET A 85 8.00 4.04 1.52
C MET A 85 6.98 3.28 2.38
N GLY A 86 6.68 2.02 2.06
CA GLY A 86 5.80 1.18 2.87
C GLY A 86 6.33 1.00 4.30
N LEU A 87 7.62 0.73 4.44
CA LEU A 87 8.26 0.60 5.76
C LEU A 87 8.19 1.92 6.56
N MET A 88 8.47 3.04 5.90
CA MET A 88 8.36 4.37 6.51
C MET A 88 6.95 4.66 6.98
N MET A 89 5.93 4.36 6.15
CA MET A 89 4.52 4.52 6.52
C MET A 89 4.14 3.71 7.75
N VAL A 90 4.51 2.42 7.79
CA VAL A 90 4.29 1.56 8.97
C VAL A 90 4.99 2.11 10.20
N GLY A 91 6.20 2.63 10.06
CA GLY A 91 6.95 3.25 11.15
C GLY A 91 6.29 4.50 11.71
N ILE A 92 5.89 5.43 10.83
CA ILE A 92 5.19 6.67 11.19
C ILE A 92 3.87 6.33 11.90
N GLU A 93 3.10 5.41 11.34
CA GLU A 93 1.80 5.02 11.91
C GLU A 93 1.98 4.35 13.27
N THR A 94 2.98 3.47 13.43
CA THR A 94 3.31 2.85 14.72
C THR A 94 3.60 3.90 15.80
N ALA A 95 4.45 4.87 15.47
CA ALA A 95 4.79 5.97 16.38
C ALA A 95 3.59 6.87 16.66
N GLY A 96 2.82 7.19 15.63
CA GLY A 96 1.60 7.99 15.72
C GLY A 96 0.57 7.38 16.65
N VAL A 97 0.27 6.09 16.47
CA VAL A 97 -0.67 5.34 17.33
C VAL A 97 -0.18 5.35 18.79
N ALA A 98 1.10 5.05 19.03
CA ALA A 98 1.65 5.03 20.37
C ALA A 98 1.60 6.41 21.04
N ALA A 99 1.93 7.50 20.33
CA ALA A 99 1.89 8.86 20.82
C ALA A 99 0.44 9.32 21.06
N PHE A 100 -0.45 9.14 20.08
CA PHE A 100 -1.82 9.58 20.16
C PHE A 100 -2.63 8.85 21.27
N SER A 101 -2.40 7.56 21.44
CA SER A 101 -3.03 6.79 22.53
C SER A 101 -2.63 7.30 23.91
N ARG A 102 -1.38 7.72 24.10
CA ARG A 102 -0.92 8.35 25.36
C ARG A 102 -1.62 9.68 25.60
N MET A 103 -1.74 10.53 24.57
CA MET A 103 -2.41 11.82 24.68
C MET A 103 -3.90 11.68 25.04
N LYS A 104 -4.55 10.59 24.64
CA LYS A 104 -5.94 10.27 24.95
C LYS A 104 -6.16 9.57 26.29
N GLY A 105 -5.11 9.35 27.08
CA GLY A 105 -5.19 8.67 28.37
C GLY A 105 -5.37 7.15 28.28
N PHE A 106 -5.19 6.55 27.11
CA PHE A 106 -5.27 5.10 26.88
C PHE A 106 -3.98 4.57 26.28
N PRO A 107 -2.88 4.53 27.03
CA PRO A 107 -1.56 4.22 26.48
C PRO A 107 -1.54 2.81 25.88
N VAL A 108 -1.31 2.75 24.56
CA VAL A 108 -1.02 1.51 23.86
C VAL A 108 0.50 1.33 23.81
N PRO A 109 1.04 0.21 24.30
CA PRO A 109 2.46 -0.05 24.23
C PRO A 109 2.96 -0.01 22.78
N PHE A 110 4.18 0.52 22.57
CA PHE A 110 4.76 0.62 21.23
C PHE A 110 4.80 -0.73 20.50
N ALA A 111 5.13 -1.81 21.23
CA ALA A 111 5.11 -3.17 20.67
C ALA A 111 3.72 -3.62 20.19
N ALA A 112 2.65 -3.22 20.89
CA ALA A 112 1.29 -3.52 20.45
C ALA A 112 0.88 -2.68 19.23
N SER A 113 1.26 -1.41 19.20
CA SER A 113 1.09 -0.55 18.01
C SER A 113 1.80 -1.14 16.80
N ALA A 114 3.06 -1.53 16.95
CA ALA A 114 3.85 -2.15 15.90
C ALA A 114 3.23 -3.45 15.36
N LYS A 115 2.62 -4.26 16.24
CA LYS A 115 1.91 -5.47 15.80
C LYS A 115 0.68 -5.12 14.95
N VAL A 116 -0.14 -4.16 15.40
CA VAL A 116 -1.34 -3.75 14.66
C VAL A 116 -0.98 -3.22 13.27
N THR A 117 0.00 -2.33 13.19
CA THR A 117 0.43 -1.74 11.92
C THR A 117 1.07 -2.77 11.00
N ALA A 118 1.86 -3.71 11.55
CA ALA A 118 2.42 -4.82 10.78
C ALA A 118 1.34 -5.72 10.17
N PHE A 119 0.28 -6.03 10.93
CA PHE A 119 -0.85 -6.81 10.40
C PHE A 119 -1.73 -6.04 9.41
N ALA A 120 -1.74 -4.71 9.45
CA ALA A 120 -2.41 -3.88 8.46
C ALA A 120 -1.56 -3.66 7.19
N ALA A 121 -0.24 -3.90 7.25
CA ALA A 121 0.69 -3.67 6.15
C ALA A 121 0.30 -4.32 4.80
N PRO A 122 -0.37 -5.49 4.71
CA PRO A 122 -0.85 -6.02 3.43
C PRO A 122 -1.77 -5.08 2.65
N LEU A 123 -2.44 -4.13 3.31
CA LEU A 123 -3.27 -3.12 2.63
C LEU A 123 -2.46 -2.13 1.80
N LEU A 124 -1.17 -1.98 2.09
CA LEU A 124 -0.26 -1.20 1.26
C LEU A 124 -0.11 -1.80 -0.15
N LEU A 125 -0.37 -3.10 -0.33
CA LEU A 125 -0.45 -3.74 -1.66
C LEU A 125 -1.58 -3.13 -2.50
N ALA A 126 -2.75 -2.91 -1.92
CA ALA A 126 -3.87 -2.27 -2.61
C ALA A 126 -3.51 -0.83 -3.01
N TRP A 127 -2.83 -0.10 -2.12
CA TRP A 127 -2.34 1.25 -2.40
C TRP A 127 -1.35 1.26 -3.58
N VAL A 128 -0.35 0.37 -3.59
CA VAL A 128 0.64 0.27 -4.68
C VAL A 128 -0.04 -0.14 -5.99
N PHE A 129 -0.94 -1.13 -5.93
CA PHE A 129 -1.64 -1.61 -7.12
C PHE A 129 -2.53 -0.52 -7.73
N LEU A 130 -3.31 0.19 -6.92
CA LEU A 130 -4.15 1.30 -7.39
C LEU A 130 -3.32 2.45 -7.94
N GLY A 131 -2.25 2.85 -7.24
CA GLY A 131 -1.34 3.88 -7.70
C GLY A 131 -0.62 3.48 -8.99
N GLY A 132 -0.14 2.25 -9.07
CA GLY A 132 0.53 1.73 -10.27
C GLY A 132 -0.42 1.65 -11.48
N LEU A 133 -1.61 1.08 -11.31
CA LEU A 133 -2.63 1.04 -12.35
C LEU A 133 -2.97 2.43 -12.85
N GLN A 134 -3.13 3.38 -11.96
CA GLN A 134 -3.42 4.76 -12.31
C GLN A 134 -2.30 5.41 -13.12
N ILE A 135 -1.03 5.22 -12.72
CA ILE A 135 0.11 5.73 -13.47
C ILE A 135 0.11 5.15 -14.89
N VAL A 136 -0.12 3.84 -15.04
CA VAL A 136 -0.21 3.17 -16.34
C VAL A 136 -1.35 3.77 -17.19
N LEU A 137 -2.54 3.91 -16.63
CA LEU A 137 -3.69 4.49 -17.34
C LEU A 137 -3.45 5.93 -17.75
N ILE A 138 -2.88 6.76 -16.87
CA ILE A 138 -2.57 8.15 -17.20
C ILE A 138 -1.56 8.21 -18.36
N ASN A 139 -0.52 7.40 -18.33
CA ASN A 139 0.47 7.38 -19.40
C ASN A 139 -0.16 6.96 -20.73
N HIS A 140 -1.00 5.93 -20.72
CA HIS A 140 -1.70 5.45 -21.92
C HIS A 140 -2.65 6.51 -22.50
N PHE A 141 -3.42 7.20 -21.66
CA PHE A 141 -4.35 8.23 -22.11
C PHE A 141 -3.70 9.61 -22.29
N ASN A 142 -2.42 9.77 -21.93
CA ASN A 142 -1.72 11.05 -22.02
C ASN A 142 -1.79 11.71 -23.41
N PRO A 143 -1.60 11.02 -24.55
CA PRO A 143 -1.71 11.64 -25.88
C PRO A 143 -3.09 12.21 -26.13
N VAL A 144 -4.15 11.51 -25.74
CA VAL A 144 -5.54 11.95 -25.91
C VAL A 144 -5.86 13.11 -24.97
N LEU A 145 -5.48 13.02 -23.71
CA LEU A 145 -5.73 14.06 -22.71
C LEU A 145 -4.99 15.37 -23.05
N SER A 146 -3.76 15.29 -23.54
CA SER A 146 -2.95 16.45 -23.90
C SER A 146 -3.46 17.19 -25.14
N THR A 147 -4.18 16.51 -26.03
CA THR A 147 -4.78 17.12 -27.23
C THR A 147 -6.13 17.77 -26.96
N HIS A 148 -6.90 17.25 -26.00
CA HIS A 148 -8.27 17.71 -25.71
C HIS A 148 -8.39 18.61 -24.49
N LEU A 149 -7.40 18.63 -23.61
CA LEU A 149 -7.42 19.45 -22.40
C LEU A 149 -6.39 20.59 -22.47
N SER A 150 -6.76 21.75 -21.92
CA SER A 150 -5.75 22.76 -21.65
C SER A 150 -4.72 22.25 -20.65
N LEU A 151 -3.48 22.76 -20.68
CA LEU A 151 -2.41 22.34 -19.78
C LEU A 151 -2.83 22.38 -18.30
N ARG A 152 -3.57 23.42 -17.90
CA ARG A 152 -4.08 23.53 -16.52
C ARG A 152 -5.11 22.46 -16.20
N ALA A 153 -6.07 22.21 -17.08
CA ALA A 153 -7.09 21.18 -16.88
C ALA A 153 -6.46 19.79 -16.80
N TYR A 154 -5.48 19.52 -17.65
CA TYR A 154 -4.71 18.28 -17.62
C TYR A 154 -3.97 18.08 -16.28
N GLN A 155 -3.25 19.11 -15.80
CA GLN A 155 -2.55 19.06 -14.51
C GLN A 155 -3.52 18.83 -13.33
N VAL A 156 -4.70 19.46 -13.36
CA VAL A 156 -5.72 19.28 -12.33
C VAL A 156 -6.27 17.85 -12.35
N VAL A 157 -6.60 17.29 -13.50
CA VAL A 157 -7.07 15.92 -13.65
C VAL A 157 -6.02 14.93 -13.13
N LEU A 158 -4.76 15.15 -13.50
CA LEU A 158 -3.64 14.33 -13.04
C LEU A 158 -3.48 14.38 -11.51
N ALA A 159 -3.45 15.58 -10.94
CA ALA A 159 -3.28 15.78 -9.51
C ALA A 159 -4.44 15.21 -8.71
N LEU A 160 -5.69 15.43 -9.16
CA LEU A 160 -6.89 14.89 -8.50
C LEU A 160 -6.91 13.36 -8.55
N SER A 161 -6.63 12.79 -9.70
CA SER A 161 -6.67 11.34 -9.87
C SER A 161 -5.58 10.65 -9.03
N LEU A 162 -4.35 11.17 -9.03
CA LEU A 162 -3.25 10.70 -8.16
C LEU A 162 -3.61 10.88 -6.68
N GLY A 163 -4.15 12.04 -6.32
CA GLY A 163 -4.58 12.32 -4.95
C GLY A 163 -5.65 11.35 -4.46
N ILE A 164 -6.69 11.10 -5.24
CA ILE A 164 -7.79 10.21 -4.85
C ILE A 164 -7.30 8.78 -4.62
N ALA A 165 -6.47 8.23 -5.53
CA ALA A 165 -5.97 6.87 -5.40
C ALA A 165 -5.05 6.71 -4.18
N HIS A 166 -4.14 7.67 -3.96
CA HIS A 166 -3.20 7.61 -2.84
C HIS A 166 -3.89 7.86 -1.50
N ILE A 167 -4.72 8.90 -1.41
CA ILE A 167 -5.45 9.21 -0.18
C ILE A 167 -6.43 8.08 0.16
N GLY A 168 -7.14 7.53 -0.83
CA GLY A 168 -8.07 6.42 -0.60
C GLY A 168 -7.39 5.17 -0.05
N GLY A 169 -6.25 4.79 -0.61
CA GLY A 169 -5.46 3.65 -0.13
C GLY A 169 -4.91 3.87 1.29
N LEU A 170 -4.40 5.06 1.57
CA LEU A 170 -3.90 5.42 2.88
C LEU A 170 -5.00 5.49 3.92
N LEU A 171 -6.15 6.10 3.61
CA LEU A 171 -7.30 6.13 4.52
C LEU A 171 -7.79 4.73 4.88
N TRP A 172 -7.77 3.81 3.93
CA TRP A 172 -8.14 2.43 4.23
C TRP A 172 -7.16 1.75 5.19
N PHE A 173 -5.86 1.97 5.00
CA PHE A 173 -4.83 1.50 5.93
C PHE A 173 -5.05 2.09 7.33
N GLU A 174 -5.18 3.40 7.45
CA GLU A 174 -5.44 4.14 8.68
C GLU A 174 -6.68 3.63 9.42
N LEU A 175 -7.81 3.50 8.72
CA LEU A 175 -9.05 2.98 9.30
C LEU A 175 -8.89 1.55 9.84
N THR A 176 -8.07 0.73 9.17
CA THR A 176 -7.79 -0.64 9.62
C THR A 176 -6.93 -0.65 10.86
N VAL A 177 -5.89 0.16 10.91
CA VAL A 177 -5.05 0.35 12.11
C VAL A 177 -5.90 0.85 13.28
N TYR A 178 -6.72 1.88 13.08
CA TYR A 178 -7.61 2.40 14.10
C TYR A 178 -8.55 1.32 14.66
N ARG A 179 -9.15 0.51 13.81
CA ARG A 179 -10.02 -0.61 14.23
C ARG A 179 -9.24 -1.66 15.01
N GLY A 180 -7.99 -1.95 14.63
CA GLY A 180 -7.10 -2.86 15.35
C GLY A 180 -6.76 -2.36 16.75
N VAL A 181 -6.42 -1.09 16.89
CA VAL A 181 -6.12 -0.46 18.18
C VAL A 181 -7.34 -0.52 19.10
N ARG A 182 -8.53 -0.17 18.59
CA ARG A 182 -9.77 -0.29 19.37
C ARG A 182 -10.05 -1.71 19.82
N ALA A 183 -9.84 -2.71 18.97
CA ALA A 183 -10.01 -4.10 19.31
C ALA A 183 -9.11 -4.51 20.50
N ILE A 184 -7.84 -4.10 20.50
CA ILE A 184 -6.91 -4.36 21.62
C ILE A 184 -7.36 -3.66 22.89
N GLN A 185 -7.83 -2.40 22.81
CA GLN A 185 -8.32 -1.66 23.97
C GLN A 185 -9.53 -2.31 24.63
N TYR A 186 -10.44 -2.89 23.84
CA TYR A 186 -11.62 -3.59 24.38
C TYR A 186 -11.29 -4.99 24.90
N ALA A 187 -10.27 -5.65 24.38
CA ALA A 187 -9.85 -6.96 24.88
C ALA A 187 -9.15 -6.90 26.24
N ASN A 188 -8.68 -5.72 26.66
CA ASN A 188 -7.99 -5.50 27.94
C ASN A 188 -8.89 -4.89 29.01
N LYS A 189 -10.19 -4.78 28.76
CA LYS A 189 -11.23 -4.41 29.75
C LYS A 189 -12.01 -5.65 30.19
#